data_e0d52f0cf9950da2ac65209baeabf60e
#
_entry.id   e0d52f0cf9950da2ac65209baeabf60e
#
_cell.length_a   1.000
_cell.length_b   1.000
_cell.length_c   1.000
_cell.angle_alpha   90.00
_cell.angle_beta   90.00
_cell.angle_gamma   90.00
#
_symmetry.space_group_name_H-M   'P 1'
#
loop_
_entity.id
_entity.type
_entity.pdbx_description
1 polymer ?
#
loop_
_entity_poly.entity_id
_entity_poly.type
_entity_poly.pdbx_seq_one_letter_code
_entity_poly.pdbx_strand_id
1 'polypeptide(L)'
;SCHWCHVMEEESFENDSIAKIMNDSFINIKVDREERPDVDKVYMNAVQLMTGKGGWPLNCIALPDGKPVFGGTYFTKEQWSKILKDVSKLYKENPQKVEEYAQRVTEGIQTSELITLNKEEAVFKNEEIIAAINLSTEQLDTINGGFKGAPKFPMPNTLDYLLRYQYHFNKPELFKYIKKSLTKMAYGGIYDQIGGGFSRYSVDNRWHIPHFEKMLYDNAQLVSVYSKAYLQDKNELYKSIVKETLAFVNDELNANNGAFYSSLDADSKNENNELEEGIFYTWTKQELKALIKDYKLFANYYNVNTTGFWENDLYVLIRDQSVTEFAKKNKLTKDELK
;
A
#
# COMPACT_ATOMS: atom_id res chain seq x y z
N SER A 1 3.92 -7.70 6.42
CA SER A 1 5.15 -6.97 6.28
C SER A 1 4.93 -5.49 6.46
N CYS A 2 5.89 -4.80 7.04
CA CYS A 2 5.77 -3.39 7.39
C CYS A 2 7.18 -2.84 7.62
N HIS A 3 7.75 -2.17 6.62
CA HIS A 3 9.10 -1.62 6.71
C HIS A 3 9.32 -0.77 7.98
N TRP A 4 8.45 0.21 8.24
CA TRP A 4 8.56 1.04 9.44
C TRP A 4 8.37 0.28 10.77
N CYS A 5 7.74 -0.92 10.72
CA CYS A 5 7.70 -1.80 11.88
C CYS A 5 9.06 -2.42 12.16
N HIS A 6 9.78 -2.86 11.12
CA HIS A 6 11.14 -3.38 11.24
C HIS A 6 12.11 -2.28 11.71
N VAL A 7 12.03 -1.09 11.11
CA VAL A 7 12.84 0.07 11.57
C VAL A 7 12.63 0.34 13.08
N MET A 8 11.39 0.35 13.54
CA MET A 8 11.11 0.59 14.97
C MET A 8 11.51 -0.61 15.85
N GLU A 9 11.47 -1.83 15.33
CA GLU A 9 11.97 -3.04 16.01
C GLU A 9 13.47 -2.92 16.28
N GLU A 10 14.26 -2.65 15.26
CA GLU A 10 15.72 -2.49 15.35
C GLU A 10 16.14 -1.30 16.22
N GLU A 11 15.58 -0.10 15.96
CA GLU A 11 15.96 1.12 16.68
C GLU A 11 15.52 1.14 18.13
N SER A 12 14.34 0.56 18.43
CA SER A 12 13.67 0.73 19.74
C SER A 12 13.48 -0.58 20.47
N PHE A 13 12.82 -1.59 19.87
CA PHE A 13 12.38 -2.76 20.65
C PHE A 13 13.53 -3.73 20.95
N GLU A 14 14.53 -3.82 20.08
CA GLU A 14 15.75 -4.61 20.30
C GLU A 14 16.80 -3.87 21.13
N ASN A 15 16.53 -2.61 21.52
CA ASN A 15 17.45 -1.83 22.31
C ASN A 15 17.31 -2.09 23.81
N ASP A 16 18.36 -2.58 24.47
CA ASP A 16 18.36 -2.96 25.90
C ASP A 16 17.84 -1.85 26.82
N SER A 17 18.15 -0.59 26.57
CA SER A 17 17.72 0.52 27.41
C SER A 17 16.24 0.80 27.29
N ILE A 18 15.67 0.65 26.10
CA ILE A 18 14.23 0.78 25.85
C ILE A 18 13.51 -0.45 26.38
N ALA A 19 13.99 -1.64 26.09
CA ALA A 19 13.45 -2.90 26.59
C ALA A 19 13.36 -2.90 28.13
N LYS A 20 14.39 -2.37 28.79
CA LYS A 20 14.37 -2.23 30.27
C LYS A 20 13.23 -1.32 30.72
N ILE A 21 13.02 -0.15 30.11
CA ILE A 21 11.93 0.77 30.49
C ILE A 21 10.58 0.09 30.25
N MET A 22 10.42 -0.59 29.13
CA MET A 22 9.20 -1.30 28.74
C MET A 22 8.90 -2.41 29.76
N ASN A 23 9.88 -3.25 30.09
CA ASN A 23 9.68 -4.38 31.00
C ASN A 23 9.51 -3.97 32.48
N ASP A 24 10.17 -2.88 32.91
CA ASP A 24 10.05 -2.38 34.28
C ASP A 24 8.71 -1.68 34.56
N SER A 25 8.05 -1.14 33.53
CA SER A 25 6.90 -0.25 33.72
C SER A 25 5.62 -0.68 32.99
N PHE A 26 5.70 -1.65 32.07
CA PHE A 26 4.57 -2.09 31.26
C PHE A 26 4.53 -3.61 31.08
N ILE A 27 3.36 -4.12 30.71
CA ILE A 27 3.19 -5.46 30.14
C ILE A 27 3.16 -5.28 28.62
N ASN A 28 4.17 -5.82 27.95
CA ASN A 28 4.32 -5.67 26.53
C ASN A 28 3.62 -6.80 25.78
N ILE A 29 2.72 -6.44 24.87
CA ILE A 29 1.94 -7.39 24.08
C ILE A 29 2.18 -7.08 22.60
N LYS A 30 2.77 -8.03 21.87
CA LYS A 30 2.91 -7.99 20.42
C LYS A 30 1.66 -8.61 19.80
N VAL A 31 0.97 -7.87 18.94
CA VAL A 31 -0.28 -8.32 18.31
C VAL A 31 -0.05 -8.39 16.80
N ASP A 32 -0.25 -9.56 16.22
CA ASP A 32 -0.33 -9.72 14.78
C ASP A 32 -1.73 -9.27 14.32
N ARG A 33 -1.78 -8.25 13.49
CA ARG A 33 -3.04 -7.66 12.99
C ARG A 33 -3.80 -8.59 12.02
N GLU A 34 -3.10 -9.48 11.34
CA GLU A 34 -3.74 -10.43 10.43
C GLU A 34 -4.41 -11.58 11.20
N GLU A 35 -3.83 -11.99 12.34
CA GLU A 35 -4.43 -12.97 13.24
C GLU A 35 -5.49 -12.36 14.16
N ARG A 36 -5.29 -11.10 14.60
CA ARG A 36 -6.16 -10.40 15.54
C ARG A 36 -6.63 -9.04 15.00
N PRO A 37 -7.33 -9.01 13.85
CA PRO A 37 -7.86 -7.77 13.26
C PRO A 37 -8.90 -7.09 14.17
N ASP A 38 -9.54 -7.82 15.04
CA ASP A 38 -10.46 -7.33 16.07
C ASP A 38 -9.75 -6.38 17.06
N VAL A 39 -8.58 -6.79 17.55
CA VAL A 39 -7.75 -5.99 18.48
C VAL A 39 -7.14 -4.79 17.75
N ASP A 40 -6.56 -5.04 16.57
CA ASP A 40 -5.95 -4.00 15.74
C ASP A 40 -6.95 -2.88 15.44
N LYS A 41 -8.17 -3.22 15.04
CA LYS A 41 -9.21 -2.24 14.72
C LYS A 41 -9.57 -1.34 15.90
N VAL A 42 -9.73 -1.89 17.09
CA VAL A 42 -10.06 -1.11 18.29
C VAL A 42 -8.99 -0.07 18.59
N TYR A 43 -7.71 -0.49 18.59
CA TYR A 43 -6.61 0.43 18.89
C TYR A 43 -6.29 1.35 17.72
N MET A 44 -6.52 0.95 16.48
CA MET A 44 -6.45 1.83 15.32
C MET A 44 -7.47 2.97 15.42
N ASN A 45 -8.72 2.67 15.77
CA ASN A 45 -9.75 3.68 15.99
C ASN A 45 -9.36 4.62 17.13
N ALA A 46 -8.78 4.10 18.22
CA ALA A 46 -8.25 4.91 19.31
C ALA A 46 -7.18 5.90 18.84
N VAL A 47 -6.19 5.41 18.09
CA VAL A 47 -5.09 6.23 17.56
C VAL A 47 -5.61 7.28 16.59
N GLN A 48 -6.52 6.91 15.70
CA GLN A 48 -7.15 7.87 14.77
C GLN A 48 -7.94 8.95 15.51
N LEU A 49 -8.66 8.59 16.56
CA LEU A 49 -9.40 9.56 17.38
C LEU A 49 -8.45 10.52 18.11
N MET A 50 -7.33 10.02 18.63
CA MET A 50 -6.36 10.84 19.37
C MET A 50 -5.49 11.74 18.47
N THR A 51 -5.13 11.26 17.27
CA THR A 51 -4.09 11.88 16.43
C THR A 51 -4.60 12.41 15.09
N GLY A 52 -5.80 12.02 14.68
CA GLY A 52 -6.33 12.26 13.33
C GLY A 52 -5.70 11.41 12.23
N LYS A 53 -4.77 10.52 12.57
CA LYS A 53 -4.04 9.67 11.63
C LYS A 53 -3.97 8.24 12.15
N GLY A 54 -3.76 7.27 11.25
CA GLY A 54 -3.55 5.87 11.58
C GLY A 54 -2.51 5.25 10.66
N GLY A 55 -2.02 4.08 11.00
CA GLY A 55 -1.01 3.34 10.22
C GLY A 55 -0.23 2.38 11.11
N TRP A 56 0.73 1.69 10.50
CA TRP A 56 1.63 0.78 11.20
C TRP A 56 3.09 1.22 11.03
N PRO A 57 3.94 0.98 12.09
CA PRO A 57 3.63 0.28 13.34
C PRO A 57 2.53 0.99 14.13
N LEU A 58 1.64 0.22 14.73
CA LEU A 58 0.60 0.74 15.61
C LEU A 58 1.02 0.53 17.07
N ASN A 59 1.33 1.61 17.76
CA ASN A 59 1.70 1.58 19.16
C ASN A 59 0.56 2.16 20.00
N CYS A 60 0.10 1.40 20.99
CA CYS A 60 -0.94 1.85 21.91
C CYS A 60 -0.59 1.44 23.35
N ILE A 61 -0.69 2.39 24.28
CA ILE A 61 -0.59 2.13 25.70
C ILE A 61 -2.01 2.15 26.25
N ALA A 62 -2.38 1.08 26.97
CA ALA A 62 -3.71 0.91 27.55
C ALA A 62 -3.63 0.65 29.06
N LEU A 63 -4.71 0.92 29.76
CA LEU A 63 -4.93 0.47 31.14
C LEU A 63 -5.09 -1.04 31.20
N PRO A 64 -4.99 -1.67 32.39
CA PRO A 64 -5.17 -3.12 32.54
C PRO A 64 -6.52 -3.65 32.07
N ASP A 65 -7.54 -2.80 32.00
CA ASP A 65 -8.88 -3.12 31.46
C ASP A 65 -8.99 -2.94 29.95
N GLY A 66 -7.88 -2.58 29.26
CA GLY A 66 -7.79 -2.41 27.82
C GLY A 66 -8.16 -1.01 27.30
N LYS A 67 -8.54 -0.07 28.17
CA LYS A 67 -8.87 1.30 27.74
C LYS A 67 -7.63 2.06 27.29
N PRO A 68 -7.58 2.63 26.06
CA PRO A 68 -6.40 3.28 25.53
C PRO A 68 -6.14 4.63 26.22
N VAL A 69 -4.87 4.88 26.58
CA VAL A 69 -4.40 6.14 27.19
C VAL A 69 -3.45 6.94 26.32
N PHE A 70 -2.77 6.26 25.39
CA PHE A 70 -1.84 6.90 24.46
C PHE A 70 -1.74 6.02 23.21
N GLY A 71 -1.50 6.64 22.05
CA GLY A 71 -1.23 5.89 20.84
C GLY A 71 -0.64 6.73 19.72
N GLY A 72 -0.04 6.05 18.77
CA GLY A 72 0.54 6.62 17.58
C GLY A 72 1.16 5.53 16.70
N THR A 73 1.83 5.97 15.65
CA THR A 73 2.44 5.04 14.69
C THR A 73 3.94 4.90 14.98
N TYR A 74 4.79 5.35 14.08
CA TYR A 74 6.24 5.29 14.27
C TYR A 74 6.73 6.38 15.24
N PHE A 75 7.68 6.02 16.09
CA PHE A 75 8.41 6.92 16.99
C PHE A 75 9.90 6.59 16.91
N THR A 76 10.75 7.63 16.88
CA THR A 76 12.19 7.41 17.06
C THR A 76 12.48 6.87 18.47
N LYS A 77 13.62 6.26 18.65
CA LYS A 77 14.08 5.73 19.94
C LYS A 77 13.96 6.76 21.10
N GLU A 78 14.38 8.01 20.86
CA GLU A 78 14.33 9.08 21.84
C GLU A 78 12.89 9.45 22.20
N GLN A 79 12.04 9.58 21.18
CA GLN A 79 10.62 9.87 21.34
C GLN A 79 9.93 8.76 22.13
N TRP A 80 10.16 7.50 21.76
CA TRP A 80 9.55 6.35 22.42
C TRP A 80 10.00 6.24 23.89
N SER A 81 11.30 6.38 24.17
CA SER A 81 11.82 6.45 25.54
C SER A 81 11.15 7.51 26.40
N LYS A 82 10.96 8.71 25.83
CA LYS A 82 10.30 9.81 26.53
C LYS A 82 8.84 9.52 26.81
N ILE A 83 8.10 9.03 25.81
CA ILE A 83 6.68 8.66 25.93
C ILE A 83 6.48 7.64 27.06
N LEU A 84 7.26 6.56 27.04
CA LEU A 84 7.19 5.51 28.06
C LEU A 84 7.39 6.06 29.48
N LYS A 85 8.40 6.89 29.67
CA LYS A 85 8.69 7.51 30.99
C LYS A 85 7.56 8.46 31.41
N ASP A 86 7.10 9.31 30.51
CA ASP A 86 6.07 10.30 30.80
C ASP A 86 4.73 9.65 31.13
N VAL A 87 4.30 8.64 30.36
CA VAL A 87 3.05 7.91 30.62
C VAL A 87 3.14 7.12 31.92
N SER A 88 4.25 6.38 32.17
CA SER A 88 4.46 5.65 33.42
C SER A 88 4.44 6.58 34.65
N LYS A 89 5.11 7.75 34.54
CA LYS A 89 5.11 8.76 35.59
C LYS A 89 3.71 9.31 35.85
N LEU A 90 3.02 9.70 34.78
CA LEU A 90 1.66 10.27 34.87
C LEU A 90 0.69 9.27 35.52
N TYR A 91 0.76 7.99 35.18
CA TYR A 91 -0.09 6.96 35.76
C TYR A 91 0.19 6.76 37.26
N LYS A 92 1.47 6.83 37.69
CA LYS A 92 1.85 6.71 39.10
C LYS A 92 1.45 7.94 39.94
N GLU A 93 1.58 9.14 39.38
CA GLU A 93 1.33 10.39 40.10
C GLU A 93 -0.15 10.81 40.09
N ASN A 94 -0.89 10.49 39.01
CA ASN A 94 -2.26 10.94 38.80
C ASN A 94 -3.13 9.85 38.13
N PRO A 95 -3.32 8.66 38.73
CA PRO A 95 -4.03 7.55 38.12
C PRO A 95 -5.47 7.92 37.72
N GLN A 96 -6.20 8.65 38.55
CA GLN A 96 -7.57 9.08 38.27
C GLN A 96 -7.67 9.90 36.97
N LYS A 97 -6.74 10.81 36.75
CA LYS A 97 -6.73 11.63 35.53
C LYS A 97 -6.50 10.78 34.27
N VAL A 98 -5.66 9.74 34.40
CA VAL A 98 -5.41 8.82 33.30
C VAL A 98 -6.64 7.96 33.03
N GLU A 99 -7.31 7.47 34.07
CA GLU A 99 -8.56 6.70 33.95
C GLU A 99 -9.69 7.51 33.31
N GLU A 100 -9.89 8.78 33.76
CA GLU A 100 -10.87 9.70 33.16
C GLU A 100 -10.59 9.95 31.68
N TYR A 101 -9.32 10.12 31.31
CA TYR A 101 -8.93 10.30 29.91
C TYR A 101 -9.20 9.03 29.08
N ALA A 102 -8.79 7.86 29.58
CA ALA A 102 -9.02 6.56 28.95
C ALA A 102 -10.52 6.29 28.75
N GLN A 103 -11.33 6.63 29.73
CA GLN A 103 -12.79 6.49 29.66
C GLN A 103 -13.36 7.36 28.52
N ARG A 104 -12.96 8.64 28.43
CA ARG A 104 -13.42 9.55 27.35
C ARG A 104 -13.02 9.06 25.97
N VAL A 105 -11.79 8.55 25.81
CA VAL A 105 -11.35 7.98 24.53
C VAL A 105 -12.21 6.77 24.16
N THR A 106 -12.47 5.88 25.13
CA THR A 106 -13.31 4.70 24.91
C THR A 106 -14.74 5.07 24.52
N GLU A 107 -15.34 6.04 25.20
CA GLU A 107 -16.67 6.56 24.84
C GLU A 107 -16.68 7.20 23.45
N GLY A 108 -15.61 7.93 23.10
CA GLY A 108 -15.43 8.49 21.76
C GLY A 108 -15.37 7.42 20.67
N ILE A 109 -14.66 6.32 20.90
CA ILE A 109 -14.61 5.18 19.98
C ILE A 109 -15.99 4.56 19.81
N GLN A 110 -16.67 4.26 20.91
CA GLN A 110 -18.02 3.69 20.88
C GLN A 110 -19.00 4.60 20.14
N THR A 111 -18.93 5.90 20.37
CA THR A 111 -19.78 6.88 19.70
C THR A 111 -19.48 6.99 18.21
N SER A 112 -18.21 6.91 17.81
CA SER A 112 -17.82 6.99 16.40
C SER A 112 -18.25 5.76 15.58
N GLU A 113 -18.46 4.63 16.23
CA GLU A 113 -18.94 3.39 15.60
C GLU A 113 -20.48 3.25 15.60
N LEU A 114 -21.20 4.13 16.32
CA LEU A 114 -22.64 4.07 16.36
C LEU A 114 -23.27 4.51 15.04
N ILE A 115 -23.84 3.55 14.32
CA ILE A 115 -24.72 3.82 13.20
C ILE A 115 -26.11 4.05 13.76
N THR A 116 -26.61 5.29 13.66
CA THR A 116 -27.98 5.62 14.05
C THR A 116 -28.96 4.85 13.18
N LEU A 117 -29.85 4.08 13.79
CA LEU A 117 -30.91 3.39 13.07
C LEU A 117 -31.81 4.41 12.35
N ASN A 118 -31.79 4.35 11.02
CA ASN A 118 -32.77 5.10 10.24
C ASN A 118 -34.15 4.45 10.44
N LYS A 119 -35.09 5.21 11.01
CA LYS A 119 -36.46 4.77 11.22
C LYS A 119 -37.42 5.14 10.07
N GLU A 120 -36.90 5.88 9.09
CA GLU A 120 -37.63 6.25 7.90
C GLU A 120 -37.59 5.14 6.86
N GLU A 121 -38.58 5.10 5.99
CA GLU A 121 -38.58 4.17 4.85
C GLU A 121 -37.35 4.43 3.96
N ALA A 122 -36.62 3.38 3.63
CA ALA A 122 -35.42 3.51 2.83
C ALA A 122 -35.76 3.98 1.40
N VAL A 123 -35.38 5.20 1.07
CA VAL A 123 -35.53 5.78 -0.26
C VAL A 123 -34.16 5.88 -0.90
N PHE A 124 -33.94 5.08 -1.95
CA PHE A 124 -32.69 5.11 -2.73
C PHE A 124 -32.88 5.99 -3.96
N LYS A 125 -32.19 7.13 -4.00
CA LYS A 125 -32.27 8.09 -5.10
C LYS A 125 -31.02 8.03 -5.97
N ASN A 126 -31.20 7.95 -7.28
CA ASN A 126 -30.09 8.02 -8.24
C ASN A 126 -29.29 9.32 -8.12
N GLU A 127 -29.95 10.42 -7.75
CA GLU A 127 -29.32 11.73 -7.55
C GLU A 127 -28.27 11.72 -6.45
N GLU A 128 -28.46 10.94 -5.39
CA GLU A 128 -27.50 10.78 -4.30
C GLU A 128 -26.24 10.03 -4.78
N ILE A 129 -26.42 8.98 -5.59
CA ILE A 129 -25.33 8.25 -6.21
C ILE A 129 -24.53 9.17 -7.16
N ILE A 130 -25.23 9.94 -7.98
CA ILE A 130 -24.62 10.89 -8.91
C ILE A 130 -23.82 11.97 -8.14
N ALA A 131 -24.39 12.51 -7.06
CA ALA A 131 -23.71 13.50 -6.22
C ALA A 131 -22.45 12.92 -5.56
N ALA A 132 -22.51 11.71 -5.01
CA ALA A 132 -21.35 11.03 -4.43
C ALA A 132 -20.24 10.78 -5.47
N ILE A 133 -20.61 10.36 -6.69
CA ILE A 133 -19.66 10.19 -7.80
C ILE A 133 -19.02 11.51 -8.19
N ASN A 134 -19.80 12.58 -8.33
CA ASN A 134 -19.27 13.90 -8.70
C ASN A 134 -18.26 14.39 -7.67
N LEU A 135 -18.54 14.26 -6.37
CA LEU A 135 -17.60 14.56 -5.28
C LEU A 135 -16.32 13.71 -5.39
N SER A 136 -16.45 12.42 -5.64
CA SER A 136 -15.30 11.50 -5.79
C SER A 136 -14.46 11.86 -7.01
N THR A 137 -15.06 12.33 -8.11
CA THR A 137 -14.34 12.68 -9.34
C THR A 137 -13.45 13.92 -9.19
N GLU A 138 -13.74 14.81 -8.23
CA GLU A 138 -12.88 15.95 -7.92
C GLU A 138 -11.50 15.53 -7.39
N GLN A 139 -11.41 14.37 -6.77
CA GLN A 139 -10.16 13.80 -6.22
C GLN A 139 -9.37 12.98 -7.24
N LEU A 140 -9.87 12.81 -8.46
CA LEU A 140 -9.20 12.01 -9.49
C LEU A 140 -8.00 12.77 -10.09
N ASP A 141 -6.87 12.06 -10.24
CA ASP A 141 -5.68 12.56 -10.93
C ASP A 141 -5.83 12.33 -12.44
N THR A 142 -6.16 13.38 -13.16
CA THR A 142 -6.35 13.32 -14.61
C THR A 142 -5.04 13.25 -15.42
N ILE A 143 -3.89 13.44 -14.75
CA ILE A 143 -2.56 13.39 -15.38
C ILE A 143 -1.96 11.99 -15.22
N ASN A 144 -1.84 11.52 -13.98
CA ASN A 144 -1.19 10.26 -13.68
C ASN A 144 -2.18 9.10 -13.44
N GLY A 145 -3.49 9.36 -13.42
CA GLY A 145 -4.48 8.36 -13.03
C GLY A 145 -4.50 8.11 -11.52
N GLY A 146 -5.48 7.35 -11.05
CA GLY A 146 -5.70 7.15 -9.63
C GLY A 146 -6.17 8.43 -8.91
N PHE A 147 -6.08 8.46 -7.60
CA PHE A 147 -6.40 9.65 -6.81
C PHE A 147 -5.22 10.62 -6.73
N LYS A 148 -5.50 11.89 -6.49
CA LYS A 148 -4.48 12.93 -6.28
C LYS A 148 -3.70 12.66 -4.98
N GLY A 149 -2.44 13.12 -4.95
CA GLY A 149 -1.58 13.05 -3.76
C GLY A 149 -0.62 11.87 -3.75
N ALA A 150 0.12 11.78 -2.64
CA ALA A 150 1.05 10.71 -2.29
C ALA A 150 0.94 10.44 -0.77
N PRO A 151 1.09 9.18 -0.33
CA PRO A 151 1.24 7.98 -1.14
C PRO A 151 0.00 7.67 -1.99
N LYS A 152 0.20 6.96 -3.10
CA LYS A 152 -0.86 6.68 -4.09
C LYS A 152 -1.22 5.21 -4.12
N PHE A 153 -2.46 4.88 -3.76
CA PHE A 153 -2.98 3.51 -3.74
C PHE A 153 -3.76 3.18 -5.02
N PRO A 154 -3.71 1.92 -5.52
CA PRO A 154 -4.44 1.48 -6.70
C PRO A 154 -5.96 1.59 -6.59
N MET A 155 -6.53 1.46 -5.39
CA MET A 155 -7.96 1.55 -5.10
C MET A 155 -8.83 0.66 -6.03
N PRO A 156 -8.58 -0.65 -6.12
CA PRO A 156 -9.23 -1.52 -7.10
C PRO A 156 -10.75 -1.56 -6.95
N ASN A 157 -11.29 -1.51 -5.72
CA ASN A 157 -12.73 -1.48 -5.49
C ASN A 157 -13.40 -0.24 -6.09
N THR A 158 -12.74 0.92 -5.98
CA THR A 158 -13.24 2.16 -6.58
C THR A 158 -13.20 2.08 -8.11
N LEU A 159 -12.11 1.57 -8.68
CA LEU A 159 -11.99 1.38 -10.13
C LEU A 159 -13.04 0.38 -10.66
N ASP A 160 -13.32 -0.70 -9.93
CA ASP A 160 -14.37 -1.65 -10.30
C ASP A 160 -15.76 -1.01 -10.28
N TYR A 161 -16.04 -0.23 -9.23
CA TYR A 161 -17.30 0.50 -9.15
C TYR A 161 -17.45 1.52 -10.30
N LEU A 162 -16.41 2.29 -10.59
CA LEU A 162 -16.41 3.27 -11.68
C LEU A 162 -16.55 2.60 -13.06
N LEU A 163 -15.96 1.41 -13.27
CA LEU A 163 -16.13 0.62 -14.48
C LEU A 163 -17.58 0.21 -14.71
N ARG A 164 -18.29 -0.19 -13.66
CA ARG A 164 -19.72 -0.54 -13.73
C ARG A 164 -20.57 0.70 -13.93
N TYR A 165 -20.32 1.75 -13.16
CA TYR A 165 -21.07 3.00 -13.22
C TYR A 165 -21.00 3.62 -14.63
N GLN A 166 -19.80 3.75 -15.21
CA GLN A 166 -19.65 4.33 -16.55
C GLN A 166 -20.35 3.50 -17.63
N TYR A 167 -20.37 2.18 -17.47
CA TYR A 167 -21.06 1.29 -18.41
C TYR A 167 -22.59 1.48 -18.35
N HIS A 168 -23.17 1.47 -17.14
CA HIS A 168 -24.61 1.61 -16.96
C HIS A 168 -25.15 2.99 -17.29
N PHE A 169 -24.38 4.05 -16.98
CA PHE A 169 -24.81 5.44 -17.18
C PHE A 169 -24.21 6.09 -18.44
N ASN A 170 -23.56 5.30 -19.28
CA ASN A 170 -22.90 5.74 -20.53
C ASN A 170 -22.00 6.98 -20.33
N LYS A 171 -20.95 6.85 -19.49
CA LYS A 171 -19.99 7.93 -19.17
C LYS A 171 -18.62 7.68 -19.82
N PRO A 172 -18.44 7.91 -21.13
CA PRO A 172 -17.21 7.57 -21.85
C PRO A 172 -15.97 8.30 -21.33
N GLU A 173 -16.11 9.55 -20.82
CA GLU A 173 -14.98 10.28 -20.24
C GLU A 173 -14.44 9.62 -18.96
N LEU A 174 -15.33 9.02 -18.15
CA LEU A 174 -14.92 8.26 -16.98
C LEU A 174 -14.19 6.97 -17.40
N PHE A 175 -14.64 6.32 -18.47
CA PHE A 175 -13.92 5.16 -19.00
C PHE A 175 -12.52 5.53 -19.51
N LYS A 176 -12.38 6.67 -20.17
CA LYS A 176 -11.09 7.20 -20.61
C LYS A 176 -10.14 7.45 -19.42
N TYR A 177 -10.68 7.99 -18.31
CA TYR A 177 -9.93 8.16 -17.08
C TYR A 177 -9.47 6.82 -16.49
N ILE A 178 -10.38 5.83 -16.39
CA ILE A 178 -10.06 4.49 -15.85
C ILE A 178 -8.97 3.83 -16.71
N LYS A 179 -9.07 3.87 -18.03
CA LYS A 179 -8.03 3.37 -18.95
C LYS A 179 -6.68 4.03 -18.70
N LYS A 180 -6.66 5.35 -18.48
CA LYS A 180 -5.43 6.07 -18.12
C LYS A 180 -4.86 5.54 -16.81
N SER A 181 -5.67 5.39 -15.77
CA SER A 181 -5.24 4.88 -14.46
C SER A 181 -4.62 3.49 -14.57
N LEU A 182 -5.30 2.56 -15.23
CA LEU A 182 -4.82 1.20 -15.44
C LEU A 182 -3.51 1.17 -16.25
N THR A 183 -3.43 1.95 -17.32
CA THR A 183 -2.20 2.01 -18.14
C THR A 183 -1.03 2.60 -17.35
N LYS A 184 -1.26 3.66 -16.58
CA LYS A 184 -0.21 4.30 -15.78
C LYS A 184 0.30 3.38 -14.66
N MET A 185 -0.57 2.64 -13.99
CA MET A 185 -0.16 1.62 -13.02
C MET A 185 0.63 0.49 -13.69
N ALA A 186 0.16 -0.04 -14.83
CA ALA A 186 0.84 -1.11 -15.56
C ALA A 186 2.22 -0.71 -16.12
N TYR A 187 2.45 0.56 -16.37
CA TYR A 187 3.73 1.08 -16.86
C TYR A 187 4.63 1.60 -15.75
N GLY A 188 4.07 1.93 -14.59
CA GLY A 188 4.80 2.41 -13.43
C GLY A 188 5.61 1.33 -12.72
N GLY A 189 6.45 1.75 -11.78
CA GLY A 189 7.22 0.83 -10.95
C GLY A 189 6.40 0.09 -9.90
N ILE A 190 5.15 0.54 -9.66
CA ILE A 190 4.22 -0.21 -8.82
C ILE A 190 3.89 -1.60 -9.39
N TYR A 191 4.02 -1.79 -10.70
CA TYR A 191 3.98 -3.07 -11.37
C TYR A 191 5.39 -3.59 -11.61
N ASP A 192 5.69 -4.80 -11.14
CA ASP A 192 6.97 -5.43 -11.42
C ASP A 192 7.05 -5.82 -12.90
N GLN A 193 7.90 -5.13 -13.63
CA GLN A 193 8.04 -5.26 -15.07
C GLN A 193 8.71 -6.58 -15.52
N ILE A 194 9.30 -7.32 -14.57
CA ILE A 194 10.02 -8.58 -14.83
C ILE A 194 9.23 -9.77 -14.26
N GLY A 195 8.95 -9.76 -12.96
CA GLY A 195 8.29 -10.87 -12.26
C GLY A 195 6.76 -10.82 -12.29
N GLY A 196 6.19 -9.69 -12.70
CA GLY A 196 4.75 -9.47 -12.62
C GLY A 196 4.26 -9.18 -11.21
N GLY A 197 2.95 -8.92 -11.11
CA GLY A 197 2.33 -8.54 -9.84
C GLY A 197 2.54 -7.08 -9.46
N PHE A 198 1.65 -6.59 -8.59
CA PHE A 198 1.62 -5.21 -8.14
C PHE A 198 2.09 -5.11 -6.70
N SER A 199 2.91 -4.10 -6.45
CA SER A 199 3.19 -3.62 -5.10
C SER A 199 1.99 -2.90 -4.52
N ARG A 200 1.96 -2.74 -3.19
CA ARG A 200 0.80 -2.27 -2.44
C ARG A 200 0.40 -0.83 -2.77
N TYR A 201 1.36 0.09 -2.83
CA TYR A 201 1.15 1.49 -3.17
C TYR A 201 2.43 2.12 -3.72
N SER A 202 2.30 3.29 -4.34
CA SER A 202 3.42 4.12 -4.72
C SER A 202 3.64 5.21 -3.67
N VAL A 203 4.90 5.45 -3.26
CA VAL A 203 5.24 6.52 -2.32
C VAL A 203 5.17 7.90 -2.97
N ASP A 204 5.19 7.95 -4.30
CA ASP A 204 5.03 9.16 -5.10
C ASP A 204 3.67 9.24 -5.81
N ASN A 205 3.39 10.35 -6.48
CA ASN A 205 2.14 10.58 -7.19
C ASN A 205 2.13 10.11 -8.66
N ARG A 206 3.19 9.46 -9.15
CA ARG A 206 3.38 9.07 -10.56
C ARG A 206 3.41 7.56 -10.78
N TRP A 207 3.23 6.74 -9.74
CA TRP A 207 3.35 5.29 -9.76
C TRP A 207 4.80 4.81 -9.99
N HIS A 208 5.82 5.62 -9.66
CA HIS A 208 7.21 5.31 -9.95
C HIS A 208 7.84 4.47 -8.86
N ILE A 209 7.95 5.00 -7.64
CA ILE A 209 8.60 4.29 -6.54
C ILE A 209 7.54 3.56 -5.72
N PRO A 210 7.53 2.23 -5.71
CA PRO A 210 6.61 1.47 -4.88
C PRO A 210 7.09 1.36 -3.43
N HIS A 211 6.18 1.15 -2.51
CA HIS A 211 6.46 0.35 -1.33
C HIS A 211 6.41 -1.11 -1.77
N PHE A 212 7.56 -1.80 -1.71
CA PHE A 212 7.80 -3.04 -2.47
C PHE A 212 7.04 -4.28 -1.98
N GLU A 213 6.26 -4.17 -0.92
CA GLU A 213 5.35 -5.22 -0.44
C GLU A 213 4.33 -5.62 -1.50
N LYS A 214 4.15 -6.92 -1.75
CA LYS A 214 3.14 -7.44 -2.69
C LYS A 214 2.10 -8.27 -1.93
N MET A 215 0.86 -7.75 -1.87
CA MET A 215 -0.25 -8.42 -1.17
C MET A 215 -1.06 -9.30 -2.11
N LEU A 216 -1.45 -10.48 -1.66
CA LEU A 216 -2.34 -11.38 -2.41
C LEU A 216 -3.67 -10.69 -2.75
N TYR A 217 -4.31 -10.04 -1.78
CA TYR A 217 -5.62 -9.41 -1.98
C TYR A 217 -5.59 -8.21 -2.94
N ASP A 218 -4.50 -7.42 -2.97
CA ASP A 218 -4.35 -6.31 -3.92
C ASP A 218 -4.23 -6.86 -5.35
N ASN A 219 -3.39 -7.88 -5.53
CA ASN A 219 -3.19 -8.53 -6.83
C ASN A 219 -4.45 -9.23 -7.33
N ALA A 220 -5.17 -9.95 -6.47
CA ALA A 220 -6.42 -10.61 -6.83
C ALA A 220 -7.51 -9.61 -7.28
N GLN A 221 -7.63 -8.48 -6.58
CA GLN A 221 -8.59 -7.44 -6.95
C GLN A 221 -8.19 -6.73 -8.24
N LEU A 222 -6.90 -6.43 -8.44
CA LEU A 222 -6.40 -5.82 -9.67
C LEU A 222 -6.58 -6.74 -10.89
N VAL A 223 -6.31 -8.04 -10.77
CA VAL A 223 -6.62 -9.04 -11.81
C VAL A 223 -8.09 -8.94 -12.22
N SER A 224 -9.02 -8.84 -11.24
CA SER A 224 -10.45 -8.70 -11.52
C SER A 224 -10.75 -7.41 -12.28
N VAL A 225 -10.19 -6.26 -11.87
CA VAL A 225 -10.40 -4.96 -12.52
C VAL A 225 -9.85 -4.94 -13.94
N TYR A 226 -8.59 -5.40 -14.14
CA TYR A 226 -7.98 -5.48 -15.48
C TYR A 226 -8.74 -6.43 -16.40
N SER A 227 -9.24 -7.55 -15.88
CA SER A 227 -10.07 -8.50 -16.64
C SER A 227 -11.37 -7.86 -17.12
N LYS A 228 -12.07 -7.12 -16.25
CA LYS A 228 -13.31 -6.41 -16.60
C LYS A 228 -13.05 -5.26 -17.59
N ALA A 229 -11.94 -4.55 -17.44
CA ALA A 229 -11.53 -3.52 -18.39
C ALA A 229 -11.22 -4.13 -19.76
N TYR A 230 -10.55 -5.28 -19.82
CA TYR A 230 -10.28 -6.02 -21.05
C TYR A 230 -11.57 -6.46 -21.76
N LEU A 231 -12.61 -6.86 -21.03
CA LEU A 231 -13.89 -7.23 -21.63
C LEU A 231 -14.51 -6.06 -22.42
N GLN A 232 -14.31 -4.82 -21.94
CA GLN A 232 -14.85 -3.62 -22.57
C GLN A 232 -13.96 -3.05 -23.68
N ASP A 233 -12.62 -3.12 -23.56
CA ASP A 233 -11.66 -2.48 -24.48
C ASP A 233 -10.61 -3.45 -25.01
N LYS A 234 -10.79 -4.69 -25.11
CA LYS A 234 -9.87 -5.70 -25.72
C LYS A 234 -8.38 -5.26 -25.84
N ASN A 235 -7.90 -4.48 -24.87
CA ASN A 235 -6.53 -3.98 -24.85
C ASN A 235 -5.56 -5.09 -24.43
N GLU A 236 -4.62 -5.46 -25.31
CA GLU A 236 -3.67 -6.54 -25.07
C GLU A 236 -2.77 -6.28 -23.83
N LEU A 237 -2.52 -5.02 -23.46
CA LEU A 237 -1.82 -4.70 -22.22
C LEU A 237 -2.57 -5.28 -21.01
N TYR A 238 -3.89 -5.10 -20.95
CA TYR A 238 -4.67 -5.60 -19.79
C TYR A 238 -4.66 -7.12 -19.71
N LYS A 239 -4.74 -7.78 -20.87
CA LYS A 239 -4.62 -9.24 -20.94
C LYS A 239 -3.26 -9.75 -20.48
N SER A 240 -2.17 -9.08 -20.87
CA SER A 240 -0.82 -9.43 -20.42
C SER A 240 -0.70 -9.24 -18.91
N ILE A 241 -1.10 -8.09 -18.37
CA ILE A 241 -1.08 -7.80 -16.92
C ILE A 241 -1.84 -8.89 -16.14
N VAL A 242 -3.03 -9.29 -16.59
CA VAL A 242 -3.80 -10.35 -15.91
C VAL A 242 -3.02 -11.67 -15.90
N LYS A 243 -2.44 -12.07 -17.04
CA LYS A 243 -1.71 -13.33 -17.15
C LYS A 243 -0.44 -13.34 -16.31
N GLU A 244 0.35 -12.27 -16.40
CA GLU A 244 1.61 -12.12 -15.69
C GLU A 244 1.39 -12.01 -14.16
N THR A 245 0.33 -11.31 -13.74
CA THR A 245 -0.03 -11.23 -12.30
C THR A 245 -0.52 -12.58 -11.77
N LEU A 246 -1.30 -13.33 -12.55
CA LEU A 246 -1.72 -14.69 -12.16
C LEU A 246 -0.54 -15.66 -12.11
N ALA A 247 0.42 -15.55 -13.03
CA ALA A 247 1.66 -16.32 -12.98
C ALA A 247 2.44 -15.99 -11.71
N PHE A 248 2.67 -14.70 -11.41
CA PHE A 248 3.30 -14.25 -10.17
C PHE A 248 2.61 -14.84 -8.91
N VAL A 249 1.28 -14.77 -8.81
CA VAL A 249 0.56 -15.32 -7.66
C VAL A 249 0.75 -16.83 -7.55
N ASN A 250 0.74 -17.54 -8.67
CA ASN A 250 0.94 -18.98 -8.69
C ASN A 250 2.38 -19.40 -8.35
N ASP A 251 3.36 -18.65 -8.82
CA ASP A 251 4.77 -19.03 -8.71
C ASP A 251 5.37 -18.57 -7.36
N GLU A 252 4.98 -17.41 -6.85
CA GLU A 252 5.59 -16.78 -5.68
C GLU A 252 4.73 -16.86 -4.40
N LEU A 253 3.40 -16.87 -4.53
CA LEU A 253 2.50 -16.87 -3.37
C LEU A 253 1.84 -18.24 -3.11
N ASN A 254 1.98 -19.21 -3.98
CA ASN A 254 1.39 -20.53 -3.81
C ASN A 254 2.20 -21.36 -2.81
N ALA A 255 1.57 -21.79 -1.73
CA ALA A 255 2.15 -22.72 -0.78
C ALA A 255 1.99 -24.17 -1.28
N ASN A 256 2.95 -25.06 -0.93
CA ASN A 256 2.96 -26.45 -1.36
C ASN A 256 1.73 -27.28 -0.94
N ASN A 257 0.92 -26.76 -0.01
CA ASN A 257 -0.31 -27.42 0.49
C ASN A 257 -1.58 -26.96 -0.25
N GLY A 258 -1.45 -26.14 -1.32
CA GLY A 258 -2.57 -25.58 -2.08
C GLY A 258 -3.19 -24.32 -1.48
N ALA A 259 -2.65 -23.79 -0.38
CA ALA A 259 -2.97 -22.47 0.12
C ALA A 259 -2.11 -21.39 -0.55
N PHE A 260 -2.37 -20.13 -0.26
CA PHE A 260 -1.56 -19.01 -0.71
C PHE A 260 -1.04 -18.23 0.48
N TYR A 261 0.19 -17.75 0.39
CA TYR A 261 0.73 -16.77 1.31
C TYR A 261 -0.01 -15.44 1.15
N SER A 262 -0.18 -14.70 2.23
CA SER A 262 -0.90 -13.42 2.22
C SER A 262 -0.13 -12.29 1.56
N SER A 263 1.19 -12.34 1.62
CA SER A 263 2.07 -11.29 1.08
C SER A 263 3.51 -11.77 0.90
N LEU A 264 4.26 -11.00 0.11
CA LEU A 264 5.73 -10.95 0.13
C LEU A 264 6.16 -9.65 0.82
N ASP A 265 7.24 -9.75 1.60
CA ASP A 265 7.81 -8.61 2.31
C ASP A 265 8.38 -7.57 1.35
N ALA A 266 8.36 -6.30 1.77
CA ALA A 266 9.04 -5.22 1.06
C ALA A 266 10.57 -5.36 1.15
N ASP A 267 11.04 -5.91 2.27
CA ASP A 267 12.46 -6.08 2.56
C ASP A 267 12.98 -7.42 2.01
N SER A 268 14.17 -7.39 1.48
CA SER A 268 14.89 -8.56 0.97
C SER A 268 16.34 -8.50 1.41
N LYS A 269 17.01 -9.66 1.44
CA LYS A 269 18.40 -9.73 1.84
C LYS A 269 19.32 -9.19 0.75
N ASN A 270 20.16 -8.22 1.11
CA ASN A 270 21.26 -7.74 0.28
C ASN A 270 22.46 -8.73 0.28
N GLU A 271 23.53 -8.38 -0.41
CA GLU A 271 24.76 -9.21 -0.49
C GLU A 271 25.43 -9.44 0.87
N ASN A 272 25.20 -8.57 1.85
CA ASN A 272 25.70 -8.68 3.22
C ASN A 272 24.76 -9.49 4.13
N ASN A 273 23.65 -10.03 3.61
CA ASN A 273 22.62 -10.72 4.34
C ASN A 273 21.81 -9.81 5.32
N GLU A 274 21.82 -8.50 5.07
CA GLU A 274 21.01 -7.50 5.77
C GLU A 274 19.69 -7.27 5.02
N LEU A 275 18.62 -6.99 5.77
CA LEU A 275 17.33 -6.69 5.18
C LEU A 275 17.29 -5.25 4.65
N GLU A 276 16.88 -5.09 3.39
CA GLU A 276 16.82 -3.79 2.73
C GLU A 276 15.59 -3.72 1.84
N GLU A 277 14.81 -2.62 1.95
CA GLU A 277 13.58 -2.44 1.17
C GLU A 277 13.91 -2.34 -0.32
N GLY A 278 13.19 -3.13 -1.12
CA GLY A 278 13.23 -3.04 -2.58
C GLY A 278 14.48 -3.58 -3.27
N ILE A 279 15.48 -4.06 -2.54
CA ILE A 279 16.77 -4.51 -3.14
C ILE A 279 16.57 -5.62 -4.17
N PHE A 280 15.59 -6.52 -3.97
CA PHE A 280 15.28 -7.58 -4.92
C PHE A 280 14.63 -7.07 -6.22
N TYR A 281 13.93 -5.93 -6.18
CA TYR A 281 13.13 -5.40 -7.29
C TYR A 281 13.82 -4.28 -8.06
N THR A 282 14.98 -3.85 -7.60
CA THR A 282 15.73 -2.73 -8.17
C THR A 282 17.03 -3.20 -8.78
N TRP A 283 17.59 -2.40 -9.66
CA TRP A 283 18.72 -2.79 -10.49
C TRP A 283 19.74 -1.67 -10.58
N THR A 284 21.03 -2.04 -10.51
CA THR A 284 22.10 -1.13 -10.91
C THR A 284 22.32 -1.17 -12.41
N LYS A 285 22.84 -0.09 -12.97
CA LYS A 285 23.29 -0.11 -14.38
C LYS A 285 24.36 -1.15 -14.67
N GLN A 286 25.20 -1.45 -13.68
CA GLN A 286 26.28 -2.41 -13.84
C GLN A 286 25.73 -3.82 -13.98
N GLU A 287 24.81 -4.23 -13.13
CA GLU A 287 24.13 -5.53 -13.21
C GLU A 287 23.39 -5.68 -14.55
N LEU A 288 22.59 -4.70 -14.93
CA LEU A 288 21.84 -4.75 -16.19
C LEU A 288 22.77 -4.83 -17.41
N LYS A 289 23.93 -4.16 -17.41
CA LYS A 289 24.93 -4.28 -18.49
C LYS A 289 25.57 -5.66 -18.54
N ALA A 290 25.74 -6.32 -17.41
CA ALA A 290 26.30 -7.66 -17.36
C ALA A 290 25.30 -8.73 -17.82
N LEU A 291 24.02 -8.54 -17.53
CA LEU A 291 22.95 -9.51 -17.80
C LEU A 291 22.32 -9.35 -19.20
N ILE A 292 22.17 -8.12 -19.68
CA ILE A 292 21.38 -7.81 -20.87
C ILE A 292 22.28 -7.58 -22.09
N LYS A 293 22.12 -8.44 -23.09
CA LYS A 293 22.92 -8.39 -24.35
C LYS A 293 22.75 -7.05 -25.08
N ASP A 294 21.53 -6.58 -25.26
CA ASP A 294 21.22 -5.25 -25.82
C ASP A 294 20.78 -4.28 -24.73
N TYR A 295 21.72 -3.98 -23.83
CA TYR A 295 21.50 -3.08 -22.72
C TYR A 295 20.91 -1.72 -23.15
N LYS A 296 21.39 -1.17 -24.27
CA LYS A 296 20.93 0.15 -24.72
C LYS A 296 19.45 0.15 -25.08
N LEU A 297 19.00 -0.90 -25.74
CA LEU A 297 17.59 -1.06 -26.12
C LEU A 297 16.73 -1.26 -24.86
N PHE A 298 17.16 -2.17 -23.98
CA PHE A 298 16.52 -2.44 -22.69
C PHE A 298 16.41 -1.18 -21.82
N ALA A 299 17.53 -0.47 -21.64
CA ALA A 299 17.57 0.75 -20.83
C ALA A 299 16.67 1.87 -21.37
N ASN A 300 16.52 1.97 -22.70
CA ASN A 300 15.59 2.91 -23.31
C ASN A 300 14.13 2.51 -23.12
N TYR A 301 13.83 1.21 -23.16
CA TYR A 301 12.47 0.71 -23.00
C TYR A 301 11.99 0.81 -21.54
N TYR A 302 12.85 0.45 -20.60
CA TYR A 302 12.53 0.45 -19.16
C TYR A 302 13.01 1.70 -18.42
N ASN A 303 13.40 2.75 -19.15
CA ASN A 303 13.79 4.03 -18.56
C ASN A 303 14.92 3.93 -17.53
N VAL A 304 15.98 3.13 -17.77
CA VAL A 304 17.18 3.07 -16.91
C VAL A 304 18.01 4.35 -17.09
N ASN A 305 17.41 5.47 -16.72
CA ASN A 305 17.92 6.84 -16.85
C ASN A 305 17.41 7.69 -15.66
N THR A 306 17.48 8.99 -15.75
CA THR A 306 17.03 9.91 -14.69
C THR A 306 15.54 9.75 -14.33
N THR A 307 14.71 9.21 -15.22
CA THR A 307 13.27 9.00 -14.97
C THR A 307 13.03 7.77 -14.10
N GLY A 308 13.74 6.68 -14.34
CA GLY A 308 13.63 5.45 -13.55
C GLY A 308 14.60 5.37 -12.37
N PHE A 309 15.45 6.39 -12.16
CA PHE A 309 16.36 6.46 -11.01
C PHE A 309 15.56 6.55 -9.70
N TRP A 310 15.95 5.75 -8.73
CA TRP A 310 15.42 5.80 -7.37
C TRP A 310 16.44 6.43 -6.42
N GLU A 311 17.38 5.63 -5.89
CA GLU A 311 18.41 6.07 -4.95
C GLU A 311 19.64 5.15 -5.04
N ASN A 312 20.75 5.51 -4.46
CA ASN A 312 21.95 4.66 -4.33
C ASN A 312 22.36 3.94 -5.65
N ASP A 313 22.26 4.63 -6.80
CA ASP A 313 22.48 4.06 -8.14
C ASP A 313 21.49 2.93 -8.54
N LEU A 314 20.40 2.75 -7.80
CA LEU A 314 19.34 1.80 -8.09
C LEU A 314 18.27 2.40 -9.00
N TYR A 315 17.71 1.56 -9.84
CA TYR A 315 16.67 1.89 -10.82
C TYR A 315 15.45 1.00 -10.63
N VAL A 316 14.28 1.62 -10.58
CA VAL A 316 13.00 0.93 -10.72
C VAL A 316 12.63 0.92 -12.20
N LEU A 317 12.34 -0.26 -12.73
CA LEU A 317 11.98 -0.42 -14.15
C LEU A 317 10.57 0.10 -14.39
N ILE A 318 10.46 1.09 -15.28
CA ILE A 318 9.19 1.71 -15.68
C ILE A 318 9.12 1.85 -17.19
N ARG A 319 7.90 1.93 -17.72
CA ARG A 319 7.65 2.14 -19.15
C ARG A 319 6.85 3.44 -19.35
N ASP A 320 6.96 4.03 -20.53
CA ASP A 320 6.17 5.18 -20.96
C ASP A 320 5.37 4.91 -22.24
N GLN A 321 5.63 3.77 -22.87
CA GLN A 321 5.03 3.37 -24.15
C GLN A 321 4.81 1.85 -24.22
N SER A 322 3.93 1.44 -25.12
CA SER A 322 3.69 0.03 -25.39
C SER A 322 4.83 -0.62 -26.17
N VAL A 323 4.95 -1.95 -26.08
CA VAL A 323 5.89 -2.73 -26.92
C VAL A 323 5.73 -2.39 -28.39
N THR A 324 4.48 -2.22 -28.88
CA THR A 324 4.21 -1.91 -30.27
C THR A 324 4.71 -0.52 -30.70
N GLU A 325 4.50 0.48 -29.85
CA GLU A 325 4.99 1.84 -30.12
C GLU A 325 6.52 1.90 -30.08
N PHE A 326 7.13 1.24 -29.10
CA PHE A 326 8.58 1.16 -28.97
C PHE A 326 9.24 0.42 -30.14
N ALA A 327 8.67 -0.74 -30.56
CA ALA A 327 9.13 -1.49 -31.72
C ALA A 327 9.10 -0.62 -32.99
N LYS A 328 7.96 0.04 -33.24
CA LYS A 328 7.80 0.93 -34.39
C LYS A 328 8.81 2.07 -34.38
N LYS A 329 9.03 2.72 -33.23
CA LYS A 329 9.99 3.82 -33.08
C LYS A 329 11.43 3.40 -33.34
N ASN A 330 11.78 2.16 -32.95
CA ASN A 330 13.12 1.61 -33.13
C ASN A 330 13.29 0.76 -34.42
N LYS A 331 12.27 0.70 -35.27
CA LYS A 331 12.27 -0.09 -36.52
C LYS A 331 12.50 -1.60 -36.29
N LEU A 332 11.95 -2.11 -35.20
CA LEU A 332 12.01 -3.51 -34.79
C LEU A 332 10.63 -4.16 -34.90
N THR A 333 10.63 -5.47 -35.02
CA THR A 333 9.43 -6.30 -34.84
C THR A 333 9.18 -6.55 -33.33
N LYS A 334 7.96 -6.95 -32.98
CA LYS A 334 7.66 -7.33 -31.59
C LYS A 334 8.46 -8.54 -31.11
N ASP A 335 8.81 -9.44 -32.01
CA ASP A 335 9.53 -10.66 -31.67
C ASP A 335 11.05 -10.43 -31.48
N GLU A 336 11.60 -9.37 -32.09
CA GLU A 336 12.97 -8.91 -31.82
C GLU A 336 13.11 -8.16 -30.48
N LEU A 337 11.99 -7.80 -29.85
CA LEU A 337 11.96 -7.17 -28.52
C LEU A 337 11.68 -8.15 -27.37
N LYS A 338 11.33 -9.39 -27.66
CA LYS A 338 11.17 -10.47 -26.69
C LYS A 338 12.50 -11.21 -26.48
#